data_5b99e0934f98580ba04eb0e0f28111ff
#
_entry.id   5b99e0934f98580ba04eb0e0f28111ff
#
_cell.length_a   1.000
_cell.length_b   1.000
_cell.length_c   1.000
_cell.angle_alpha   90.00
_cell.angle_beta   90.00
_cell.angle_gamma   90.00
#
_symmetry.space_group_name_H-M   'P 1'
#
loop_
_entity.id
_entity.type
_entity.pdbx_description
1 polymer ?
#
loop_
_entity_poly.entity_id
_entity_poly.type
_entity_poly.pdbx_seq_one_letter_code
_entity_poly.pdbx_strand_id
1 'polypeptide(L)'
;MYFFSRKTALALVITCSALFFSCNKTEKPLPQQTRSELPEIKQSPRFSGISQQAKTVESASMQGSVWLAYFFFTSCGGPCPAMNARVEALQKEFSAPNLKFVGISVDPETDTPKALAAYAARFHADSTRWTMLQMPMDSVKSVAVQGFMLAQGKEDDPNLHSTRFVVVDKRGMIRGYFDGLDENEIPKLRKAISGLLAE
;
A
#
# COMPACT_ATOMS: atom_id res chain seq x y z
N MET A 1 15.23 -102.32 10.31
CA MET A 1 14.93 -102.84 8.96
C MET A 1 14.14 -101.77 8.24
N TYR A 2 14.48 -101.43 7.01
CA TYR A 2 13.96 -100.39 6.10
C TYR A 2 14.39 -98.95 6.43
N PHE A 3 15.33 -98.35 5.79
CA PHE A 3 15.64 -97.97 4.43
C PHE A 3 14.74 -96.84 3.83
N PHE A 4 15.41 -95.86 3.33
CA PHE A 4 15.08 -94.90 2.25
C PHE A 4 14.60 -93.54 2.73
N SER A 5 14.98 -92.48 2.16
CA SER A 5 15.76 -92.08 0.99
C SER A 5 15.86 -90.57 0.96
N ARG A 6 17.00 -90.06 0.69
CA ARG A 6 17.26 -88.64 0.39
C ARG A 6 16.49 -88.21 -0.88
N LYS A 7 15.76 -87.18 -0.82
CA LYS A 7 15.47 -86.37 -1.99
C LYS A 7 15.79 -84.90 -1.70
N THR A 8 16.78 -84.42 -2.34
CA THR A 8 17.21 -83.04 -2.49
C THR A 8 16.15 -82.25 -3.21
N ALA A 9 15.55 -81.23 -2.59
CA ALA A 9 14.73 -80.22 -3.24
C ALA A 9 15.54 -78.91 -3.35
N LEU A 10 15.86 -78.60 -4.57
CA LEU A 10 16.53 -77.38 -4.98
C LEU A 10 15.52 -76.22 -4.85
N ALA A 11 15.68 -75.34 -3.85
CA ALA A 11 14.89 -74.15 -3.71
C ALA A 11 15.42 -73.04 -4.60
N LEU A 12 14.66 -72.72 -5.59
CA LEU A 12 14.89 -71.61 -6.53
C LEU A 12 14.58 -70.29 -5.78
N VAL A 13 15.61 -69.54 -5.41
CA VAL A 13 15.43 -68.19 -4.83
C VAL A 13 15.19 -67.21 -5.97
N ILE A 14 13.94 -66.82 -6.16
CA ILE A 14 13.55 -65.75 -7.06
C ILE A 14 13.77 -64.44 -6.31
N THR A 15 14.86 -63.74 -6.59
CA THR A 15 15.12 -62.37 -6.15
C THR A 15 14.22 -61.41 -6.94
N CYS A 16 13.11 -61.00 -6.37
CA CYS A 16 12.24 -59.94 -6.88
C CYS A 16 12.90 -58.58 -6.62
N SER A 17 13.68 -58.05 -7.57
CA SER A 17 14.24 -56.72 -7.53
C SER A 17 13.08 -55.73 -7.78
N ALA A 18 12.49 -55.20 -6.70
CA ALA A 18 11.55 -54.13 -6.77
C ALA A 18 12.30 -52.82 -7.14
N LEU A 19 12.16 -52.43 -8.37
CA LEU A 19 12.57 -51.11 -8.89
C LEU A 19 11.63 -50.05 -8.27
N PHE A 20 12.04 -49.44 -7.19
CA PHE A 20 11.40 -48.23 -6.68
C PHE A 20 11.69 -47.10 -7.65
N PHE A 21 10.76 -46.87 -8.58
CA PHE A 21 10.72 -45.64 -9.38
C PHE A 21 10.33 -44.51 -8.43
N SER A 22 11.33 -43.86 -7.83
CA SER A 22 11.16 -42.62 -7.09
C SER A 22 10.76 -41.53 -8.07
N CYS A 23 9.46 -41.26 -8.22
CA CYS A 23 8.96 -40.07 -8.87
C CYS A 23 9.35 -38.85 -8.02
N ASN A 24 10.55 -38.31 -8.26
CA ASN A 24 10.97 -37.06 -7.73
C ASN A 24 10.19 -35.95 -8.46
N LYS A 25 8.95 -35.66 -8.01
CA LYS A 25 8.26 -34.45 -8.41
C LYS A 25 9.06 -33.30 -7.86
N THR A 26 9.86 -32.69 -8.72
CA THR A 26 10.46 -31.37 -8.45
C THR A 26 9.32 -30.38 -8.34
N GLU A 27 8.80 -30.18 -7.13
CA GLU A 27 7.90 -29.09 -6.87
C GLU A 27 8.67 -27.80 -7.20
N LYS A 28 8.19 -27.15 -8.27
CA LYS A 28 8.67 -25.83 -8.64
C LYS A 28 8.43 -24.93 -7.42
N PRO A 29 9.48 -24.28 -6.86
CA PRO A 29 9.27 -23.40 -5.73
C PRO A 29 8.20 -22.38 -6.08
N LEU A 30 7.16 -22.27 -5.25
CA LEU A 30 6.22 -21.17 -5.37
C LEU A 30 7.02 -19.87 -5.39
N PRO A 31 6.68 -18.90 -6.26
CA PRO A 31 7.33 -17.61 -6.25
C PRO A 31 7.26 -17.08 -4.82
N GLN A 32 8.42 -16.93 -4.17
CA GLN A 32 8.49 -16.20 -2.92
C GLN A 32 7.97 -14.80 -3.24
N GLN A 33 6.80 -14.46 -2.71
CA GLN A 33 6.32 -13.10 -2.72
C GLN A 33 7.43 -12.27 -2.06
N THR A 34 8.08 -11.45 -2.84
CA THR A 34 9.13 -10.54 -2.36
C THR A 34 8.47 -9.53 -1.46
N ARG A 35 8.43 -9.84 -0.17
CA ARG A 35 7.96 -8.91 0.85
C ARG A 35 8.85 -7.68 0.80
N SER A 36 8.26 -6.52 0.66
CA SER A 36 8.99 -5.24 0.69
C SER A 36 9.79 -5.14 1.99
N GLU A 37 11.04 -4.70 1.90
CA GLU A 37 11.93 -4.45 3.04
C GLU A 37 11.47 -3.29 3.93
N LEU A 38 10.37 -2.61 3.56
CA LEU A 38 9.82 -1.49 4.32
C LEU A 38 9.24 -1.95 5.66
N PRO A 39 9.47 -1.19 6.75
CA PRO A 39 8.92 -1.51 8.05
C PRO A 39 7.40 -1.47 8.05
N GLU A 40 6.77 -2.24 8.91
CA GLU A 40 5.37 -2.10 9.30
C GLU A 40 5.33 -1.18 10.53
N ILE A 41 4.92 0.08 10.34
CA ILE A 41 5.02 1.09 11.41
C ILE A 41 3.80 1.04 12.32
N LYS A 42 2.60 1.22 11.75
CA LYS A 42 1.33 1.28 12.47
C LYS A 42 0.17 1.06 11.52
N GLN A 43 -0.97 0.61 12.04
CA GLN A 43 -2.23 0.61 11.30
C GLN A 43 -2.65 2.04 10.98
N SER A 44 -3.02 2.31 9.72
CA SER A 44 -3.52 3.61 9.30
C SER A 44 -4.82 3.98 10.02
N PRO A 45 -5.10 5.27 10.25
CA PRO A 45 -6.30 5.69 10.94
C PRO A 45 -7.55 5.38 10.13
N ARG A 46 -8.67 5.19 10.84
CA ARG A 46 -9.99 5.21 10.24
C ARG A 46 -10.47 6.66 10.15
N PHE A 47 -11.00 7.03 9.00
CA PHE A 47 -11.61 8.34 8.79
C PHE A 47 -12.72 8.26 7.73
N SER A 48 -13.55 9.29 7.72
CA SER A 48 -14.57 9.51 6.70
C SER A 48 -14.58 10.98 6.33
N GLY A 49 -14.80 11.29 5.06
CA GLY A 49 -14.87 12.64 4.54
C GLY A 49 -15.71 12.74 3.27
N ILE A 50 -15.97 13.96 2.86
CA ILE A 50 -16.69 14.26 1.60
C ILE A 50 -15.66 14.52 0.51
N SER A 51 -15.75 13.79 -0.58
CA SER A 51 -14.84 13.90 -1.70
C SER A 51 -15.17 15.08 -2.62
N GLN A 52 -14.24 15.40 -3.54
CA GLN A 52 -14.45 16.34 -4.64
C GLN A 52 -15.63 15.97 -5.55
N GLN A 53 -16.16 14.76 -5.46
CA GLN A 53 -17.36 14.32 -6.17
C GLN A 53 -18.63 14.45 -5.31
N ALA A 54 -18.56 15.13 -4.17
CA ALA A 54 -19.62 15.26 -3.18
C ALA A 54 -20.16 13.91 -2.65
N LYS A 55 -19.28 12.88 -2.59
CA LYS A 55 -19.61 11.55 -2.07
C LYS A 55 -18.88 11.33 -0.76
N THR A 56 -19.52 10.64 0.18
CA THR A 56 -18.85 10.16 1.38
C THR A 56 -17.85 9.07 1.00
N VAL A 57 -16.61 9.21 1.47
CA VAL A 57 -15.53 8.24 1.29
C VAL A 57 -14.98 7.88 2.66
N GLU A 58 -14.90 6.60 2.93
CA GLU A 58 -14.32 6.04 4.16
C GLU A 58 -12.94 5.44 3.88
N SER A 59 -12.02 5.55 4.82
CA SER A 59 -10.69 4.94 4.71
C SER A 59 -10.74 3.42 4.51
N ALA A 60 -11.81 2.76 4.96
CA ALA A 60 -12.03 1.34 4.74
C ALA A 60 -12.13 0.96 3.24
N SER A 61 -12.56 1.91 2.38
CA SER A 61 -12.63 1.70 0.93
C SER A 61 -11.26 1.58 0.25
N MET A 62 -10.17 1.90 0.96
CA MET A 62 -8.78 1.75 0.49
C MET A 62 -8.23 0.33 0.75
N GLN A 63 -8.96 -0.52 1.47
CA GLN A 63 -8.55 -1.90 1.74
C GLN A 63 -8.25 -2.65 0.43
N GLY A 64 -7.14 -3.41 0.42
CA GLY A 64 -6.67 -4.11 -0.77
C GLY A 64 -5.91 -3.25 -1.79
N SER A 65 -5.80 -1.94 -1.53
CA SER A 65 -5.01 -1.01 -2.35
C SER A 65 -3.77 -0.53 -1.61
N VAL A 66 -2.69 -0.27 -2.35
CA VAL A 66 -1.61 0.60 -1.87
C VAL A 66 -2.10 2.02 -2.01
N TRP A 67 -1.89 2.85 -1.01
CA TRP A 67 -2.32 4.24 -1.12
C TRP A 67 -1.35 5.21 -0.46
N LEU A 68 -1.38 6.43 -0.96
CA LEU A 68 -0.55 7.55 -0.52
C LEU A 68 -1.47 8.62 0.05
N ALA A 69 -1.27 8.94 1.34
CA ALA A 69 -1.97 10.03 2.02
C ALA A 69 -1.08 11.27 2.11
N TYR A 70 -1.69 12.45 2.02
CA TYR A 70 -1.04 13.73 2.23
C TYR A 70 -2.05 14.79 2.62
N PHE A 71 -1.56 15.92 3.16
CA PHE A 71 -2.38 17.04 3.58
C PHE A 71 -2.11 18.25 2.70
N PHE A 72 -3.15 19.02 2.41
CA PHE A 72 -3.07 20.20 1.55
C PHE A 72 -4.24 21.16 1.82
N PHE A 73 -4.23 22.32 1.19
CA PHE A 73 -5.40 23.19 1.05
C PHE A 73 -5.36 23.94 -0.28
N THR A 74 -6.53 24.29 -0.82
CA THR A 74 -6.64 24.77 -2.21
C THR A 74 -6.07 26.19 -2.40
N SER A 75 -6.09 27.02 -1.35
CA SER A 75 -5.60 28.39 -1.36
C SER A 75 -4.09 28.51 -1.04
N CYS A 76 -3.37 27.37 -0.86
CA CYS A 76 -1.96 27.36 -0.57
C CYS A 76 -1.13 27.93 -1.72
N GLY A 77 -0.40 29.01 -1.45
CA GLY A 77 0.56 29.60 -2.40
C GLY A 77 2.00 29.03 -2.32
N GLY A 78 2.21 28.01 -1.49
CA GLY A 78 3.53 27.44 -1.19
C GLY A 78 3.66 25.99 -1.66
N PRO A 79 3.86 25.01 -0.75
CA PRO A 79 4.24 23.64 -1.08
C PRO A 79 3.14 22.80 -1.76
N CYS A 80 1.85 23.07 -1.48
CA CYS A 80 0.78 22.21 -1.94
C CYS A 80 0.70 22.05 -3.46
N PRO A 81 0.87 23.10 -4.30
CA PRO A 81 0.90 22.92 -5.75
C PRO A 81 2.00 21.98 -6.20
N ALA A 82 3.20 22.08 -5.63
CA ALA A 82 4.33 21.20 -5.97
C ALA A 82 4.05 19.74 -5.55
N MET A 83 3.50 19.54 -4.35
CA MET A 83 3.10 18.21 -3.90
C MET A 83 2.03 17.59 -4.81
N ASN A 84 0.99 18.35 -5.19
CA ASN A 84 -0.05 17.85 -6.10
C ASN A 84 0.50 17.55 -7.50
N ALA A 85 1.42 18.36 -8.03
CA ALA A 85 2.13 18.07 -9.28
C ALA A 85 2.94 16.76 -9.17
N ARG A 86 3.52 16.47 -7.99
CA ARG A 86 4.20 15.20 -7.73
C ARG A 86 3.23 14.02 -7.73
N VAL A 87 2.06 14.16 -7.12
CA VAL A 87 1.01 13.13 -7.16
C VAL A 87 0.53 12.90 -8.59
N GLU A 88 0.34 13.97 -9.39
CA GLU A 88 0.00 13.86 -10.81
C GLU A 88 1.05 13.05 -11.59
N ALA A 89 2.34 13.32 -11.35
CA ALA A 89 3.43 12.57 -11.97
C ALA A 89 3.41 11.09 -11.57
N LEU A 90 3.20 10.78 -10.28
CA LEU A 90 3.06 9.41 -9.79
C LEU A 90 1.84 8.70 -10.38
N GLN A 91 0.70 9.41 -10.50
CA GLN A 91 -0.51 8.87 -11.12
C GLN A 91 -0.28 8.48 -12.59
N LYS A 92 0.49 9.28 -13.33
CA LYS A 92 0.85 9.00 -14.73
C LYS A 92 1.85 7.87 -14.85
N GLU A 93 2.85 7.83 -13.96
CA GLU A 93 3.89 6.79 -13.95
C GLU A 93 3.35 5.41 -13.59
N PHE A 94 2.48 5.34 -12.58
CA PHE A 94 1.90 4.09 -12.09
C PHE A 94 0.48 3.91 -12.61
N SER A 95 0.31 3.09 -13.65
CA SER A 95 -1.03 2.78 -14.21
C SER A 95 -1.80 1.73 -13.39
N ALA A 96 -1.33 1.36 -12.19
CA ALA A 96 -1.93 0.32 -11.35
C ALA A 96 -3.28 0.79 -10.75
N PRO A 97 -4.40 0.10 -10.99
CA PRO A 97 -5.72 0.51 -10.51
C PRO A 97 -5.85 0.41 -8.97
N ASN A 98 -5.01 -0.41 -8.36
CA ASN A 98 -4.93 -0.59 -6.91
C ASN A 98 -3.88 0.33 -6.23
N LEU A 99 -3.40 1.35 -6.93
CA LEU A 99 -2.69 2.48 -6.32
C LEU A 99 -3.67 3.66 -6.20
N LYS A 100 -3.89 4.15 -4.98
CA LYS A 100 -4.78 5.25 -4.67
C LYS A 100 -4.01 6.43 -4.09
N PHE A 101 -4.56 7.63 -4.27
CA PHE A 101 -4.02 8.87 -3.71
C PHE A 101 -5.12 9.55 -2.91
N VAL A 102 -4.83 9.96 -1.69
CA VAL A 102 -5.80 10.58 -0.77
C VAL A 102 -5.21 11.87 -0.24
N GLY A 103 -5.67 12.98 -0.79
CA GLY A 103 -5.39 14.31 -0.25
C GLY A 103 -6.46 14.67 0.79
N ILE A 104 -6.05 15.13 1.96
CA ILE A 104 -6.95 15.59 3.03
C ILE A 104 -6.76 17.08 3.20
N SER A 105 -7.85 17.84 3.02
CA SER A 105 -7.79 19.30 3.22
C SER A 105 -7.62 19.64 4.68
N VAL A 106 -6.74 20.60 4.96
CA VAL A 106 -6.55 21.22 6.30
C VAL A 106 -7.28 22.56 6.43
N ASP A 107 -8.05 22.96 5.43
CA ASP A 107 -8.91 24.16 5.43
C ASP A 107 -10.36 23.79 5.01
N PRO A 108 -11.07 22.98 5.81
CA PRO A 108 -12.37 22.46 5.41
C PRO A 108 -13.47 23.53 5.27
N GLU A 109 -13.27 24.72 5.81
CA GLU A 109 -14.23 25.83 5.67
C GLU A 109 -14.17 26.42 4.27
N THR A 110 -12.99 26.54 3.68
CA THR A 110 -12.76 27.05 2.33
C THR A 110 -12.89 25.93 1.29
N ASP A 111 -12.35 24.76 1.58
CA ASP A 111 -12.19 23.63 0.66
C ASP A 111 -13.47 22.79 0.56
N THR A 112 -14.56 23.43 0.10
CA THR A 112 -15.81 22.72 -0.20
C THR A 112 -15.60 21.65 -1.29
N PRO A 113 -16.49 20.66 -1.44
CA PRO A 113 -16.40 19.67 -2.54
C PRO A 113 -16.28 20.32 -3.92
N LYS A 114 -16.94 21.47 -4.14
CA LYS A 114 -16.83 22.24 -5.39
C LYS A 114 -15.43 22.84 -5.57
N ALA A 115 -14.84 23.41 -4.51
CA ALA A 115 -13.48 23.95 -4.54
C ALA A 115 -12.47 22.83 -4.79
N LEU A 116 -12.62 21.69 -4.09
CA LEU A 116 -11.80 20.50 -4.29
C LEU A 116 -11.89 19.96 -5.72
N ALA A 117 -13.09 19.95 -6.33
CA ALA A 117 -13.26 19.50 -7.71
C ALA A 117 -12.53 20.40 -8.70
N ALA A 118 -12.64 21.73 -8.53
CA ALA A 118 -11.90 22.69 -9.34
C ALA A 118 -10.38 22.55 -9.17
N TYR A 119 -9.93 22.32 -7.94
CA TYR A 119 -8.50 22.12 -7.65
C TYR A 119 -7.98 20.80 -8.24
N ALA A 120 -8.72 19.70 -8.08
CA ALA A 120 -8.39 18.40 -8.65
C ALA A 120 -8.23 18.44 -10.18
N ALA A 121 -9.13 19.20 -10.86
CA ALA A 121 -9.07 19.38 -12.30
C ALA A 121 -7.77 20.04 -12.78
N ARG A 122 -7.17 20.95 -12.00
CA ARG A 122 -5.88 21.59 -12.32
C ARG A 122 -4.73 20.62 -12.43
N PHE A 123 -4.81 19.47 -11.72
CA PHE A 123 -3.78 18.43 -11.68
C PHE A 123 -4.22 17.16 -12.43
N HIS A 124 -5.23 17.23 -13.27
CA HIS A 124 -5.74 16.09 -14.05
C HIS A 124 -5.99 14.85 -13.17
N ALA A 125 -6.53 15.07 -11.97
CA ALA A 125 -6.75 14.00 -11.01
C ALA A 125 -7.78 12.99 -11.54
N ASP A 126 -7.36 11.74 -11.70
CA ASP A 126 -8.24 10.62 -12.01
C ASP A 126 -9.08 10.29 -10.78
N SER A 127 -10.35 10.65 -10.82
CA SER A 127 -11.27 10.51 -9.69
C SER A 127 -11.55 9.06 -9.26
N THR A 128 -11.10 8.08 -10.04
CA THR A 128 -11.17 6.65 -9.67
C THR A 128 -10.00 6.24 -8.75
N ARG A 129 -8.91 7.00 -8.77
CA ARG A 129 -7.69 6.71 -8.03
C ARG A 129 -7.23 7.86 -7.12
N TRP A 130 -7.64 9.09 -7.41
CA TRP A 130 -7.21 10.25 -6.63
C TRP A 130 -8.40 10.96 -6.00
N THR A 131 -8.50 10.84 -4.68
CA THR A 131 -9.55 11.44 -3.87
C THR A 131 -9.00 12.60 -3.06
N MET A 132 -9.67 13.74 -3.12
CA MET A 132 -9.44 14.90 -2.26
C MET A 132 -10.61 15.04 -1.30
N LEU A 133 -10.35 15.10 0.01
CA LEU A 133 -11.34 15.01 1.07
C LEU A 133 -11.45 16.29 1.88
N GLN A 134 -12.70 16.68 2.14
CA GLN A 134 -13.09 17.61 3.19
C GLN A 134 -13.57 16.81 4.40
N MET A 135 -13.08 17.15 5.58
CA MET A 135 -13.51 16.56 6.86
C MET A 135 -13.63 17.66 7.92
N PRO A 136 -14.40 17.45 9.00
CA PRO A 136 -14.38 18.39 10.14
C PRO A 136 -12.96 18.58 10.69
N MET A 137 -12.58 19.80 11.07
CA MET A 137 -11.22 20.16 11.49
C MET A 137 -10.70 19.27 12.63
N ASP A 138 -11.52 18.93 13.61
CA ASP A 138 -11.11 18.05 14.71
C ASP A 138 -10.76 16.63 14.20
N SER A 139 -11.49 16.16 13.20
CA SER A 139 -11.17 14.89 12.53
C SER A 139 -9.85 14.98 11.76
N VAL A 140 -9.62 16.10 11.05
CA VAL A 140 -8.35 16.35 10.34
C VAL A 140 -7.17 16.31 11.32
N LYS A 141 -7.28 17.05 12.44
CA LYS A 141 -6.25 17.06 13.49
C LYS A 141 -5.99 15.67 14.06
N SER A 142 -7.04 14.95 14.43
CA SER A 142 -6.93 13.59 14.97
C SER A 142 -6.25 12.64 13.98
N VAL A 143 -6.66 12.69 12.70
CA VAL A 143 -6.10 11.84 11.64
C VAL A 143 -4.63 12.19 11.37
N ALA A 144 -4.28 13.47 11.30
CA ALA A 144 -2.91 13.91 11.04
C ALA A 144 -1.97 13.58 12.21
N VAL A 145 -2.35 13.97 13.43
CA VAL A 145 -1.49 13.91 14.62
C VAL A 145 -1.46 12.49 15.19
N GLN A 146 -2.61 11.98 15.57
CA GLN A 146 -2.70 10.68 16.25
C GLN A 146 -2.68 9.51 15.26
N GLY A 147 -3.31 9.71 14.10
CA GLY A 147 -3.43 8.70 13.07
C GLY A 147 -2.14 8.50 12.30
N PHE A 148 -1.71 9.50 11.56
CA PHE A 148 -0.53 9.46 10.71
C PHE A 148 0.76 9.92 11.39
N MET A 149 0.71 10.34 12.65
CA MET A 149 1.89 10.79 13.42
C MET A 149 2.70 11.90 12.72
N LEU A 150 2.02 12.82 12.02
CA LEU A 150 2.68 13.86 11.23
C LEU A 150 3.04 15.12 12.02
N ALA A 151 2.47 15.32 13.19
CA ALA A 151 2.83 16.45 14.04
C ALA A 151 4.11 16.11 14.79
N GLN A 152 5.22 16.66 14.32
CA GLN A 152 6.43 16.78 15.10
C GLN A 152 6.60 18.23 15.51
N GLY A 153 6.18 18.57 16.72
CA GLY A 153 6.86 19.62 17.43
C GLY A 153 6.10 20.83 17.93
N LYS A 154 4.84 21.08 17.61
CA LYS A 154 4.02 22.07 18.33
C LYS A 154 2.55 21.67 18.25
N GLU A 155 1.97 21.46 19.42
CA GLU A 155 0.54 21.20 19.62
C GLU A 155 -0.34 22.37 19.12
N ASP A 156 0.28 23.52 18.84
CA ASP A 156 -0.32 24.78 18.40
C ASP A 156 0.03 25.18 16.96
N ASP A 157 0.51 24.28 16.10
CA ASP A 157 0.64 24.63 14.68
C ASP A 157 -0.75 24.61 14.02
N PRO A 158 -1.40 25.81 13.86
CA PRO A 158 -2.76 25.86 13.29
C PRO A 158 -2.82 25.38 11.86
N ASN A 159 -1.67 25.13 11.23
CA ASN A 159 -1.59 24.96 9.78
C ASN A 159 -1.24 23.55 9.35
N LEU A 160 -1.07 22.55 10.21
CA LEU A 160 -0.79 21.13 9.83
C LEU A 160 0.00 20.98 8.50
N HIS A 161 0.94 21.93 8.26
CA HIS A 161 1.72 21.99 7.03
C HIS A 161 2.76 20.86 7.00
N SER A 162 2.33 19.70 6.58
CA SER A 162 3.25 18.59 6.34
C SER A 162 3.51 18.43 4.85
N THR A 163 4.77 18.45 4.44
CA THR A 163 5.20 18.09 3.08
C THR A 163 5.31 16.58 2.88
N ARG A 164 4.90 15.78 3.88
CA ARG A 164 5.10 14.34 3.87
C ARG A 164 3.98 13.60 3.14
N PHE A 165 4.41 12.70 2.29
CA PHE A 165 3.61 11.59 1.78
C PHE A 165 3.70 10.41 2.74
N VAL A 166 2.55 9.85 3.11
CA VAL A 166 2.44 8.64 3.93
C VAL A 166 2.03 7.49 3.03
N VAL A 167 2.86 6.47 2.92
CA VAL A 167 2.58 5.28 2.11
C VAL A 167 2.00 4.19 2.98
N VAL A 168 0.85 3.65 2.54
CA VAL A 168 0.10 2.61 3.22
C VAL A 168 -0.07 1.41 2.30
N ASP A 169 0.11 0.20 2.84
CA ASP A 169 0.00 -1.05 2.09
C ASP A 169 -1.45 -1.56 1.94
N LYS A 170 -1.63 -2.65 1.21
CA LYS A 170 -2.92 -3.30 0.94
C LYS A 170 -3.66 -3.77 2.21
N ARG A 171 -2.94 -3.96 3.32
CA ARG A 171 -3.48 -4.34 4.64
C ARG A 171 -3.82 -3.13 5.50
N GLY A 172 -3.53 -1.91 5.01
CA GLY A 172 -3.73 -0.68 5.73
C GLY A 172 -2.60 -0.35 6.71
N MET A 173 -1.41 -0.99 6.61
CA MET A 173 -0.26 -0.67 7.43
C MET A 173 0.53 0.49 6.83
N ILE A 174 0.86 1.49 7.65
CA ILE A 174 1.81 2.56 7.28
C ILE A 174 3.18 1.93 7.10
N ARG A 175 3.80 2.15 5.94
CA ARG A 175 5.07 1.55 5.55
C ARG A 175 6.19 2.57 5.38
N GLY A 176 5.88 3.86 5.36
CA GLY A 176 6.89 4.90 5.27
C GLY A 176 6.32 6.30 5.13
N TYR A 177 7.23 7.26 5.38
CA TYR A 177 7.00 8.70 5.24
C TYR A 177 8.08 9.24 4.32
N PHE A 178 7.68 10.04 3.32
CA PHE A 178 8.59 10.59 2.33
C PHE A 178 8.30 12.08 2.17
N ASP A 179 9.33 12.91 2.18
CA ASP A 179 9.13 14.33 1.88
C ASP A 179 8.83 14.51 0.40
N GLY A 180 7.65 15.03 0.09
CA GLY A 180 7.18 15.24 -1.28
C GLY A 180 7.94 16.34 -2.04
N LEU A 181 8.73 17.14 -1.34
CA LEU A 181 9.54 18.24 -1.90
C LEU A 181 11.03 17.92 -1.97
N ASP A 182 11.50 16.87 -1.28
CA ASP A 182 12.89 16.44 -1.35
C ASP A 182 13.12 15.52 -2.55
N GLU A 183 13.90 15.99 -3.52
CA GLU A 183 14.23 15.21 -4.73
C GLU A 183 14.98 13.90 -4.42
N ASN A 184 15.65 13.79 -3.28
CA ASN A 184 16.33 12.57 -2.84
C ASN A 184 15.35 11.52 -2.26
N GLU A 185 14.17 11.96 -1.78
CA GLU A 185 13.13 11.08 -1.26
C GLU A 185 12.23 10.50 -2.36
N ILE A 186 12.08 11.18 -3.49
CA ILE A 186 11.19 10.75 -4.57
C ILE A 186 11.57 9.39 -5.19
N PRO A 187 12.86 9.08 -5.46
CA PRO A 187 13.24 7.73 -5.91
C PRO A 187 12.91 6.65 -4.88
N LYS A 188 13.07 6.95 -3.58
CA LYS A 188 12.74 6.04 -2.49
C LYS A 188 11.22 5.79 -2.41
N LEU A 189 10.42 6.85 -2.54
CA LEU A 189 8.96 6.76 -2.63
C LEU A 189 8.51 5.86 -3.79
N ARG A 190 9.08 6.05 -4.98
CA ARG A 190 8.80 5.21 -6.15
C ARG A 190 9.13 3.74 -5.90
N LYS A 191 10.31 3.48 -5.34
CA LYS A 191 10.72 2.11 -4.97
C LYS A 191 9.76 1.49 -3.96
N ALA A 192 9.33 2.27 -2.95
CA ALA A 192 8.35 1.85 -1.95
C ALA A 192 7.02 1.45 -2.59
N ILE A 193 6.46 2.32 -3.44
CA ILE A 193 5.19 2.06 -4.15
C ILE A 193 5.32 0.80 -5.01
N SER A 194 6.38 0.69 -5.83
CA SER A 194 6.61 -0.47 -6.68
C SER A 194 6.69 -1.77 -5.89
N GLY A 195 7.43 -1.78 -4.77
CA GLY A 195 7.57 -2.95 -3.90
C GLY A 195 6.24 -3.38 -3.30
N LEU A 196 5.45 -2.43 -2.78
CA LEU A 196 4.15 -2.72 -2.17
C LEU A 196 3.07 -3.15 -3.18
N LEU A 197 3.15 -2.68 -4.42
CA LEU A 197 2.25 -3.14 -5.49
C LEU A 197 2.53 -4.59 -5.87
N ALA A 198 3.78 -5.03 -5.75
CA ALA A 198 4.21 -6.40 -6.05
C ALA A 198 3.93 -7.41 -4.92
N GLU A 199 3.69 -6.98 -3.68
CA GLU A 199 3.20 -7.82 -2.58
C GLU A 199 1.75 -8.29 -2.86
#